data_2da14c25af86a979b18e501467040241
#
_entry.id   2da14c25af86a979b18e501467040241
#
_cell.length_a   1.000
_cell.length_b   1.000
_cell.length_c   1.000
_cell.angle_alpha   90.00
_cell.angle_beta   90.00
_cell.angle_gamma   90.00
#
_symmetry.space_group_name_H-M   'P 1'
#
loop_
_entity.id
_entity.type
_entity.pdbx_description
1 polymer ?
#
loop_
_entity_poly.entity_id
_entity_poly.type
_entity_poly.pdbx_seq_one_letter_code
_entity_poly.pdbx_strand_id
1 'polypeptide(L)'
;MKTPGSQSLLGAWKVTESVFGPDGSLLGTVHQQRTLRTQVSTGIILVDQHCEPDRQLQDHAMAAFSGDFQFSLKRQGRQRHYLGPDVHGLGTTFADGFVCGHGVWPRFGYNFSSWSISLSGSAQLTGGCFYRGQSPVAVMIGVGAEVSDDHWPQASTNIFALQSAQGQSTILDLSRDEEQSSEITREVLDTSDWVEYGLGREDVFHLEAHGTDFVLHKNQRAVGMAKVYGPLLYWEAHGHHGDVTRGIEVMGPGELQWFSLRQHVQNGRLESLEGLRFTI
;
A
#
# COMPACT_ATOMS: atom_id res chain seq x y z
N MET A 1 17.04 -23.09 8.20
CA MET A 1 16.30 -22.03 8.91
C MET A 1 15.45 -21.31 7.87
N LYS A 2 14.11 -21.30 7.99
CA LYS A 2 13.25 -20.46 7.16
C LYS A 2 13.45 -19.03 7.67
N THR A 3 13.90 -18.14 6.80
CA THR A 3 13.98 -16.70 7.11
C THR A 3 12.58 -16.24 7.53
N PRO A 4 12.38 -15.59 8.70
CA PRO A 4 11.12 -14.94 9.03
C PRO A 4 10.81 -13.95 7.91
N GLY A 5 9.57 -13.93 7.41
CA GLY A 5 9.14 -12.99 6.35
C GLY A 5 9.01 -13.56 4.94
N SER A 6 9.44 -14.77 4.65
CA SER A 6 9.09 -15.42 3.38
C SER A 6 7.72 -16.10 3.47
N GLN A 7 6.67 -15.34 3.71
CA GLN A 7 5.33 -15.86 3.52
C GLN A 7 5.19 -16.32 2.08
N SER A 8 4.76 -17.56 1.92
CA SER A 8 4.51 -18.14 0.62
C SER A 8 3.35 -17.36 -0.02
N LEU A 9 3.65 -16.51 -1.00
CA LEU A 9 2.62 -15.92 -1.85
C LEU A 9 1.99 -16.97 -2.77
N LEU A 10 2.46 -18.23 -2.68
CA LEU A 10 2.00 -19.33 -3.53
C LEU A 10 0.61 -19.77 -3.09
N GLY A 11 -0.17 -20.25 -4.05
CA GLY A 11 -1.52 -20.71 -3.80
C GLY A 11 -2.57 -19.89 -4.54
N ALA A 12 -3.81 -20.11 -4.18
CA ALA A 12 -4.96 -19.41 -4.73
C ALA A 12 -5.45 -18.35 -3.74
N TRP A 13 -5.68 -17.15 -4.24
CA TRP A 13 -6.09 -15.98 -3.46
C TRP A 13 -7.33 -15.34 -4.03
N LYS A 14 -8.22 -14.90 -3.17
CA LYS A 14 -9.31 -13.99 -3.49
C LYS A 14 -8.99 -12.62 -2.91
N VAL A 15 -9.17 -11.57 -3.70
CA VAL A 15 -8.92 -10.18 -3.29
C VAL A 15 -10.14 -9.35 -3.62
N THR A 16 -10.59 -8.56 -2.67
CA THR A 16 -11.66 -7.57 -2.87
C THR A 16 -11.07 -6.20 -2.62
N GLU A 17 -11.11 -5.33 -3.63
CA GLU A 17 -10.56 -3.97 -3.57
C GLU A 17 -11.66 -2.94 -3.83
N SER A 18 -11.84 -2.01 -2.90
CA SER A 18 -12.63 -0.79 -3.11
C SER A 18 -11.84 0.18 -4.00
N VAL A 19 -12.51 0.80 -4.96
CA VAL A 19 -11.95 1.75 -5.91
C VAL A 19 -12.48 3.14 -5.59
N PHE A 20 -11.58 4.07 -5.39
CA PHE A 20 -11.90 5.47 -5.10
C PHE A 20 -11.44 6.37 -6.24
N GLY A 21 -12.21 7.39 -6.55
CA GLY A 21 -11.84 8.47 -7.45
C GLY A 21 -10.75 9.37 -6.86
N PRO A 22 -10.13 10.22 -7.70
CA PRO A 22 -9.15 11.20 -7.22
C PRO A 22 -9.70 12.18 -6.19
N ASP A 23 -11.01 12.38 -6.14
CA ASP A 23 -11.73 13.22 -5.17
C ASP A 23 -12.01 12.50 -3.84
N GLY A 24 -11.68 11.21 -3.71
CA GLY A 24 -11.95 10.39 -2.53
C GLY A 24 -13.32 9.71 -2.53
N SER A 25 -14.16 9.92 -3.56
CA SER A 25 -15.45 9.25 -3.69
C SER A 25 -15.30 7.76 -3.98
N LEU A 26 -16.10 6.91 -3.34
CA LEU A 26 -16.16 5.48 -3.67
C LEU A 26 -16.83 5.31 -5.04
N LEU A 27 -16.12 4.68 -5.97
CA LEU A 27 -16.58 4.43 -7.33
C LEU A 27 -17.17 3.02 -7.50
N GLY A 28 -16.69 2.04 -6.73
CA GLY A 28 -17.12 0.66 -6.83
C GLY A 28 -16.07 -0.30 -6.28
N THR A 29 -16.18 -1.56 -6.68
CA THR A 29 -15.34 -2.65 -6.18
C THR A 29 -14.78 -3.47 -7.34
N VAL A 30 -13.58 -4.01 -7.17
CA VAL A 30 -12.97 -5.02 -8.06
C VAL A 30 -12.73 -6.29 -7.27
N HIS A 31 -13.25 -7.40 -7.76
CA HIS A 31 -12.95 -8.74 -7.27
C HIS A 31 -11.83 -9.36 -8.11
N GLN A 32 -10.86 -9.98 -7.45
CA GLN A 32 -9.74 -10.61 -8.15
C GLN A 32 -9.50 -12.02 -7.61
N GLN A 33 -9.39 -12.97 -8.52
CA GLN A 33 -8.88 -14.30 -8.22
C GLN A 33 -7.45 -14.38 -8.73
N ARG A 34 -6.52 -14.78 -7.88
CA ARG A 34 -5.10 -14.91 -8.21
C ARG A 34 -4.62 -16.32 -7.91
N THR A 35 -3.93 -16.93 -8.85
CA THR A 35 -3.21 -18.19 -8.61
C THR A 35 -1.72 -17.97 -8.83
N LEU A 36 -0.93 -18.24 -7.81
CA LEU A 36 0.52 -18.08 -7.84
C LEU A 36 1.19 -19.44 -7.70
N ARG A 37 2.00 -19.82 -8.67
CA ARG A 37 2.69 -21.11 -8.72
C ARG A 37 4.14 -20.94 -9.15
N THR A 38 5.03 -21.67 -8.52
CA THR A 38 6.45 -21.66 -8.88
C THR A 38 6.70 -22.52 -10.11
N GLN A 39 7.38 -21.98 -11.10
CA GLN A 39 7.96 -22.76 -12.18
C GLN A 39 9.28 -23.39 -11.68
N VAL A 40 9.27 -24.70 -11.45
CA VAL A 40 10.35 -25.43 -10.77
C VAL A 40 11.72 -25.23 -11.44
N SER A 41 11.76 -25.19 -12.78
CA SER A 41 13.03 -25.08 -13.54
C SER A 41 13.72 -23.73 -13.42
N THR A 42 12.99 -22.66 -13.13
CA THR A 42 13.51 -21.27 -13.12
C THR A 42 13.40 -20.57 -11.79
N GLY A 43 12.58 -21.11 -10.86
CA GLY A 43 12.23 -20.43 -9.62
C GLY A 43 11.35 -19.19 -9.79
N ILE A 44 10.88 -18.93 -11.01
CA ILE A 44 9.97 -17.82 -11.31
C ILE A 44 8.57 -18.18 -10.82
N ILE A 45 7.88 -17.22 -10.22
CA ILE A 45 6.48 -17.37 -9.85
C ILE A 45 5.63 -16.90 -11.03
N LEU A 46 4.77 -17.79 -11.51
CA LEU A 46 3.75 -17.44 -12.50
C LEU A 46 2.50 -16.98 -11.76
N VAL A 47 1.91 -15.89 -12.23
CA VAL A 47 0.69 -15.31 -11.68
C VAL A 47 -0.37 -15.33 -12.76
N ASP A 48 -1.45 -16.06 -12.51
CA ASP A 48 -2.69 -16.00 -13.27
C ASP A 48 -3.68 -15.19 -12.41
N GLN A 49 -4.23 -14.12 -12.96
CA GLN A 49 -5.13 -13.21 -12.25
C GLN A 49 -6.36 -12.95 -13.11
N HIS A 50 -7.53 -13.17 -12.52
CA HIS A 50 -8.81 -12.80 -13.10
C HIS A 50 -9.40 -11.64 -12.33
N CYS A 51 -9.87 -10.59 -13.02
CA CYS A 51 -10.43 -9.37 -12.43
C CYS A 51 -11.87 -9.17 -12.89
N GLU A 52 -12.75 -8.89 -11.95
CA GLU A 52 -14.17 -8.60 -12.17
C GLU A 52 -14.53 -7.25 -11.51
N PRO A 53 -14.47 -6.13 -12.24
CA PRO A 53 -15.03 -4.86 -11.79
C PRO A 53 -16.55 -4.97 -11.65
N ASP A 54 -17.10 -4.38 -10.59
CA ASP A 54 -18.55 -4.31 -10.43
C ASP A 54 -19.21 -3.39 -11.47
N ARG A 55 -20.55 -3.41 -11.53
CA ARG A 55 -21.31 -2.62 -12.51
C ARG A 55 -21.17 -1.11 -12.30
N GLN A 56 -20.82 -0.66 -11.11
CA GLN A 56 -20.65 0.76 -10.81
C GLN A 56 -19.43 1.33 -11.54
N LEU A 57 -18.47 0.49 -11.85
CA LEU A 57 -17.24 0.86 -12.58
C LEU A 57 -17.38 0.79 -14.10
N GLN A 58 -18.54 0.38 -14.68
CA GLN A 58 -18.68 0.12 -16.12
C GLN A 58 -18.31 1.32 -17.01
N ASP A 59 -18.57 2.54 -16.54
CA ASP A 59 -18.28 3.78 -17.27
C ASP A 59 -16.96 4.43 -16.80
N HIS A 60 -16.26 3.82 -15.85
CA HIS A 60 -15.00 4.31 -15.34
C HIS A 60 -13.81 3.66 -16.08
N ALA A 61 -12.66 4.35 -16.09
CA ALA A 61 -11.44 3.85 -16.69
C ALA A 61 -10.97 2.49 -16.12
N MET A 62 -11.29 2.19 -14.87
CA MET A 62 -10.97 0.93 -14.21
C MET A 62 -11.79 -0.27 -14.72
N ALA A 63 -12.86 -0.07 -15.47
CA ALA A 63 -13.56 -1.16 -16.16
C ALA A 63 -12.64 -1.92 -17.14
N ALA A 64 -11.59 -1.27 -17.65
CA ALA A 64 -10.60 -1.90 -18.52
C ALA A 64 -9.81 -3.03 -17.82
N PHE A 65 -9.75 -3.03 -16.47
CA PHE A 65 -9.13 -4.10 -15.68
C PHE A 65 -10.08 -5.29 -15.49
N SER A 66 -10.83 -5.67 -16.53
CA SER A 66 -11.70 -6.82 -16.54
C SER A 66 -11.07 -7.97 -17.34
N GLY A 67 -11.25 -9.21 -16.86
CA GLY A 67 -10.79 -10.42 -17.53
C GLY A 67 -9.47 -10.97 -17.00
N ASP A 68 -8.78 -11.74 -17.84
CA ASP A 68 -7.61 -12.52 -17.45
C ASP A 68 -6.31 -11.78 -17.76
N PHE A 69 -5.41 -11.84 -16.76
CA PHE A 69 -4.06 -11.30 -16.85
C PHE A 69 -3.06 -12.37 -16.45
N GLN A 70 -1.93 -12.42 -17.16
CA GLN A 70 -0.85 -13.34 -16.87
C GLN A 70 0.46 -12.57 -16.82
N PHE A 71 1.21 -12.79 -15.76
CA PHE A 71 2.56 -12.24 -15.64
C PHE A 71 3.43 -13.14 -14.77
N SER A 72 4.71 -12.89 -14.80
CA SER A 72 5.69 -13.57 -13.95
C SER A 72 6.26 -12.63 -12.91
N LEU A 73 6.63 -13.20 -11.78
CA LEU A 73 7.30 -12.50 -10.69
C LEU A 73 8.63 -13.19 -10.43
N LYS A 74 9.71 -12.49 -10.71
CA LYS A 74 11.06 -12.94 -10.40
C LYS A 74 11.53 -12.25 -9.13
N ARG A 75 12.00 -13.03 -8.14
CA ARG A 75 12.60 -12.52 -6.92
C ARG A 75 14.12 -12.46 -7.04
N GLN A 76 14.69 -11.36 -6.57
CA GLN A 76 16.15 -11.19 -6.45
C GLN A 76 16.43 -10.41 -5.15
N GLY A 77 16.80 -11.14 -4.10
CA GLY A 77 16.88 -10.57 -2.76
C GLY A 77 15.54 -9.99 -2.32
N ARG A 78 15.50 -8.72 -1.96
CA ARG A 78 14.29 -7.97 -1.59
C ARG A 78 13.47 -7.52 -2.79
N GLN A 79 14.06 -7.51 -3.97
CA GLN A 79 13.39 -7.02 -5.17
C GLN A 79 12.49 -8.07 -5.80
N ARG A 80 11.37 -7.60 -6.34
CA ARG A 80 10.39 -8.34 -7.12
C ARG A 80 10.27 -7.67 -8.49
N HIS A 81 10.54 -8.41 -9.54
CA HIS A 81 10.36 -7.95 -10.91
C HIS A 81 9.06 -8.53 -11.44
N TYR A 82 8.12 -7.66 -11.81
CA TYR A 82 6.87 -8.02 -12.47
C TYR A 82 7.10 -7.95 -13.97
N LEU A 83 6.90 -9.05 -14.67
CA LEU A 83 7.20 -9.18 -16.10
C LEU A 83 6.05 -9.92 -16.80
N GLY A 84 5.40 -9.26 -17.72
CA GLY A 84 4.31 -9.84 -18.50
C GLY A 84 3.97 -8.96 -19.70
N PRO A 85 3.12 -9.44 -20.61
CA PRO A 85 2.69 -8.66 -21.78
C PRO A 85 1.94 -7.39 -21.36
N ASP A 86 1.21 -7.46 -20.24
CA ASP A 86 0.35 -6.38 -19.78
C ASP A 86 0.93 -5.57 -18.62
N VAL A 87 1.95 -6.10 -17.91
CA VAL A 87 2.53 -5.44 -16.72
C VAL A 87 4.04 -5.52 -16.69
N HIS A 88 4.67 -4.40 -16.40
CA HIS A 88 6.09 -4.31 -16.08
C HIS A 88 6.28 -3.48 -14.82
N GLY A 89 7.06 -3.96 -13.87
CA GLY A 89 7.26 -3.22 -12.64
C GLY A 89 8.32 -3.80 -11.74
N LEU A 90 8.60 -3.05 -10.69
CA LEU A 90 9.51 -3.41 -9.62
C LEU A 90 8.79 -3.26 -8.28
N GLY A 91 9.11 -4.13 -7.36
CA GLY A 91 8.69 -4.03 -5.97
C GLY A 91 9.83 -4.35 -5.03
N THR A 92 9.77 -3.80 -3.83
CA THR A 92 10.72 -4.05 -2.75
C THR A 92 9.97 -4.64 -1.56
N THR A 93 10.47 -5.75 -1.03
CA THR A 93 9.95 -6.38 0.20
C THR A 93 10.80 -5.95 1.38
N PHE A 94 10.18 -5.55 2.48
CA PHE A 94 10.84 -5.11 3.70
C PHE A 94 9.93 -5.26 4.92
N ALA A 95 10.45 -4.96 6.12
CA ALA A 95 9.68 -4.87 7.37
C ALA A 95 8.70 -6.02 7.57
N ASP A 96 9.18 -7.26 7.44
CA ASP A 96 8.41 -8.49 7.69
C ASP A 96 7.04 -8.53 6.98
N GLY A 97 7.06 -8.38 5.65
CA GLY A 97 5.88 -8.57 4.82
C GLY A 97 5.26 -7.30 4.22
N PHE A 98 5.93 -6.17 4.36
CA PHE A 98 5.61 -5.00 3.55
C PHE A 98 6.19 -5.15 2.15
N VAL A 99 5.43 -4.75 1.17
CA VAL A 99 5.87 -4.63 -0.23
C VAL A 99 5.46 -3.27 -0.73
N CYS A 100 6.40 -2.57 -1.33
CA CYS A 100 6.16 -1.34 -2.06
C CYS A 100 6.57 -1.55 -3.51
N GLY A 101 5.71 -1.23 -4.46
CA GLY A 101 5.96 -1.46 -5.87
C GLY A 101 5.50 -0.31 -6.76
N HIS A 102 6.05 -0.28 -7.95
CA HIS A 102 5.65 0.65 -9.01
C HIS A 102 5.86 -0.01 -10.38
N GLY A 103 5.13 0.47 -11.35
CA GLY A 103 5.25 -0.07 -12.69
C GLY A 103 4.30 0.56 -13.68
N VAL A 104 4.16 -0.11 -14.80
CA VAL A 104 3.28 0.31 -15.89
C VAL A 104 2.40 -0.85 -16.33
N TRP A 105 1.18 -0.52 -16.75
CA TRP A 105 0.26 -1.37 -17.48
C TRP A 105 0.15 -0.83 -18.92
N PRO A 106 1.07 -1.21 -19.83
CA PRO A 106 1.17 -0.59 -21.15
C PRO A 106 -0.12 -0.69 -21.97
N ARG A 107 -0.81 -1.82 -21.88
CA ARG A 107 -2.09 -2.06 -22.56
C ARG A 107 -3.15 -1.00 -22.24
N PHE A 108 -3.15 -0.48 -21.02
CA PHE A 108 -4.13 0.51 -20.56
C PHE A 108 -3.59 1.94 -20.54
N GLY A 109 -2.28 2.10 -20.75
CA GLY A 109 -1.61 3.39 -20.68
C GLY A 109 -1.55 3.96 -19.25
N TYR A 110 -1.52 3.07 -18.24
CA TYR A 110 -1.43 3.46 -16.85
C TYR A 110 -0.06 3.16 -16.24
N ASN A 111 0.40 4.09 -15.40
CA ASN A 111 1.41 3.82 -14.40
C ASN A 111 0.70 3.44 -13.11
N PHE A 112 1.37 2.71 -12.23
CA PHE A 112 0.85 2.39 -10.91
C PHE A 112 1.94 2.50 -9.84
N SER A 113 1.52 2.89 -8.65
CA SER A 113 2.20 2.58 -7.40
C SER A 113 1.33 1.59 -6.64
N SER A 114 1.93 0.58 -6.05
CA SER A 114 1.20 -0.45 -5.31
C SER A 114 1.91 -0.77 -4.00
N TRP A 115 1.13 -1.28 -3.08
CA TRP A 115 1.64 -1.78 -1.82
C TRP A 115 0.86 -3.02 -1.38
N SER A 116 1.48 -3.85 -0.58
CA SER A 116 0.80 -4.90 0.16
C SER A 116 1.46 -5.12 1.51
N ILE A 117 0.66 -5.53 2.49
CA ILE A 117 1.09 -5.77 3.87
C ILE A 117 0.55 -7.12 4.29
N SER A 118 1.42 -8.04 4.64
CA SER A 118 1.00 -9.33 5.19
C SER A 118 0.40 -9.14 6.57
N LEU A 119 -0.83 -9.61 6.76
CA LEU A 119 -1.52 -9.65 8.05
C LEU A 119 -1.23 -10.97 8.77
N SER A 120 -1.22 -12.06 8.01
CA SER A 120 -0.94 -13.42 8.47
C SER A 120 -0.41 -14.27 7.30
N GLY A 121 -0.22 -15.57 7.51
CA GLY A 121 0.16 -16.52 6.44
C GLY A 121 -0.87 -16.61 5.31
N SER A 122 -2.12 -16.28 5.59
CA SER A 122 -3.27 -16.48 4.69
C SER A 122 -4.05 -15.18 4.40
N ALA A 123 -3.60 -14.02 4.88
CA ALA A 123 -4.30 -12.75 4.68
C ALA A 123 -3.32 -11.60 4.44
N GLN A 124 -3.73 -10.63 3.61
CA GLN A 124 -2.95 -9.43 3.30
C GLN A 124 -3.86 -8.22 3.06
N LEU A 125 -3.37 -7.03 3.39
CA LEU A 125 -3.89 -5.78 2.85
C LEU A 125 -3.20 -5.52 1.51
N THR A 126 -3.94 -4.97 0.55
CA THR A 126 -3.42 -4.55 -0.74
C THR A 126 -3.93 -3.16 -1.08
N GLY A 127 -3.19 -2.45 -1.90
CA GLY A 127 -3.67 -1.19 -2.43
C GLY A 127 -2.69 -0.59 -3.43
N GLY A 128 -3.10 0.54 -3.98
CA GLY A 128 -2.28 1.27 -4.91
C GLY A 128 -3.01 2.44 -5.55
N CYS A 129 -2.27 3.18 -6.34
CA CYS A 129 -2.80 4.28 -7.12
C CYS A 129 -2.44 4.07 -8.59
N PHE A 130 -3.42 4.27 -9.46
CA PHE A 130 -3.25 4.25 -10.90
C PHE A 130 -3.19 5.68 -11.43
N TYR A 131 -2.26 5.91 -12.37
CA TYR A 131 -2.01 7.22 -12.97
C TYR A 131 -2.05 7.13 -14.48
N ARG A 132 -2.57 8.18 -15.13
CA ARG A 132 -2.36 8.45 -16.53
C ARG A 132 -1.40 9.62 -16.67
N GLY A 133 -0.14 9.33 -16.99
CA GLY A 133 0.94 10.28 -16.82
C GLY A 133 1.15 10.62 -15.34
N GLN A 134 0.91 11.88 -14.97
CA GLN A 134 1.00 12.35 -13.57
C GLN A 134 -0.36 12.50 -12.89
N SER A 135 -1.46 12.31 -13.62
CA SER A 135 -2.81 12.48 -13.08
C SER A 135 -3.30 11.17 -12.45
N PRO A 136 -3.70 11.17 -11.18
CA PRO A 136 -4.32 10.00 -10.56
C PRO A 136 -5.65 9.69 -11.25
N VAL A 137 -5.90 8.40 -11.48
CA VAL A 137 -7.14 7.89 -12.09
C VAL A 137 -8.00 7.22 -11.05
N ALA A 138 -7.39 6.42 -10.18
CA ALA A 138 -8.06 5.70 -9.11
C ALA A 138 -7.08 5.34 -8.00
N VAL A 139 -7.61 5.28 -6.79
CA VAL A 139 -6.94 4.68 -5.63
C VAL A 139 -7.68 3.42 -5.25
N MET A 140 -6.95 2.34 -5.03
CA MET A 140 -7.51 1.05 -4.63
C MET A 140 -7.01 0.66 -3.25
N ILE A 141 -7.89 0.05 -2.47
CA ILE A 141 -7.56 -0.56 -1.19
C ILE A 141 -8.41 -1.79 -0.98
N GLY A 142 -7.82 -2.88 -0.51
CA GLY A 142 -8.52 -4.12 -0.34
C GLY A 142 -7.86 -5.11 0.59
N VAL A 143 -8.54 -6.23 0.72
CA VAL A 143 -8.13 -7.38 1.51
C VAL A 143 -8.02 -8.59 0.59
N GLY A 144 -6.89 -9.28 0.69
CA GLY A 144 -6.67 -10.58 0.07
C GLY A 144 -6.67 -11.68 1.12
N ALA A 145 -7.28 -12.81 0.80
CA ALA A 145 -7.25 -14.01 1.60
C ALA A 145 -6.92 -15.24 0.74
N GLU A 146 -6.17 -16.19 1.30
CA GLU A 146 -5.97 -17.49 0.68
C GLU A 146 -7.32 -18.20 0.58
N VAL A 147 -7.57 -18.84 -0.55
CA VAL A 147 -8.86 -19.51 -0.81
C VAL A 147 -8.98 -20.71 0.08
N SER A 148 -9.87 -20.66 1.06
CA SER A 148 -10.27 -21.79 1.91
C SER A 148 -11.72 -22.22 1.66
N ASP A 149 -12.54 -21.33 1.13
CA ASP A 149 -13.97 -21.51 0.86
C ASP A 149 -14.42 -20.60 -0.30
N ASP A 150 -15.74 -20.56 -0.57
CA ASP A 150 -16.31 -19.74 -1.63
C ASP A 150 -16.53 -18.26 -1.24
N HIS A 151 -16.21 -17.87 -0.02
CA HIS A 151 -16.42 -16.50 0.43
C HIS A 151 -15.34 -15.55 -0.09
N TRP A 152 -15.77 -14.36 -0.44
CA TRP A 152 -14.87 -13.25 -0.76
C TRP A 152 -14.48 -12.50 0.52
N PRO A 153 -13.21 -12.10 0.69
CA PRO A 153 -12.86 -11.21 1.77
C PRO A 153 -13.62 -9.90 1.62
N GLN A 154 -14.09 -9.34 2.71
CA GLN A 154 -14.78 -8.06 2.68
C GLN A 154 -13.74 -6.94 2.70
N ALA A 155 -13.84 -6.00 1.75
CA ALA A 155 -13.12 -4.75 1.84
C ALA A 155 -13.63 -3.96 3.06
N SER A 156 -12.73 -3.26 3.75
CA SER A 156 -13.14 -2.40 4.86
C SER A 156 -14.02 -1.27 4.34
N THR A 157 -15.19 -1.10 4.97
CA THR A 157 -16.11 0.03 4.73
C THR A 157 -15.88 1.18 5.73
N ASN A 158 -14.93 1.01 6.64
CA ASN A 158 -14.65 2.00 7.66
C ASN A 158 -14.05 3.26 7.05
N ILE A 159 -14.32 4.39 7.66
CA ILE A 159 -13.66 5.65 7.34
C ILE A 159 -12.39 5.71 8.19
N PHE A 160 -11.31 6.18 7.58
CA PHE A 160 -10.05 6.39 8.29
C PHE A 160 -10.28 7.24 9.56
N ALA A 161 -9.78 6.76 10.68
CA ALA A 161 -9.78 7.45 11.94
C ALA A 161 -8.44 7.26 12.64
N LEU A 162 -7.89 8.33 13.16
CA LEU A 162 -6.68 8.30 13.96
C LEU A 162 -6.93 7.55 15.29
N GLN A 163 -5.98 6.71 15.70
CA GLN A 163 -6.04 5.96 16.95
C GLN A 163 -4.68 5.96 17.64
N SER A 164 -4.70 6.07 18.97
CA SER A 164 -3.50 5.89 19.78
C SER A 164 -3.09 4.43 19.78
N ALA A 165 -1.81 4.17 19.59
CA ALA A 165 -1.30 2.82 19.44
C ALA A 165 0.19 2.72 19.77
N GLN A 166 0.64 1.53 20.11
CA GLN A 166 2.05 1.19 20.24
C GLN A 166 2.44 0.19 19.14
N GLY A 167 3.67 0.26 18.68
CA GLY A 167 4.07 -0.59 17.58
C GLY A 167 5.57 -0.62 17.31
N GLN A 168 5.87 -1.11 16.13
CA GLN A 168 7.22 -1.21 15.62
C GLN A 168 7.37 -0.43 14.32
N SER A 169 8.41 0.39 14.22
CA SER A 169 8.90 0.98 12.98
C SER A 169 10.08 0.17 12.47
N THR A 170 10.10 -0.12 11.19
CA THR A 170 11.25 -0.73 10.50
C THR A 170 11.59 0.12 9.28
N ILE A 171 12.82 0.63 9.26
CA ILE A 171 13.34 1.44 8.16
C ILE A 171 14.32 0.58 7.36
N LEU A 172 14.10 0.50 6.05
CA LEU A 172 15.04 -0.06 5.09
C LEU A 172 15.81 1.08 4.41
N ASP A 173 17.12 1.16 4.66
CA ASP A 173 18.04 2.00 3.89
C ASP A 173 18.37 1.29 2.56
N LEU A 174 17.92 1.85 1.46
CA LEU A 174 18.08 1.24 0.13
C LEU A 174 19.51 1.35 -0.39
N SER A 175 20.31 2.27 0.12
CA SER A 175 21.72 2.44 -0.27
C SER A 175 22.61 1.37 0.34
N ARG A 176 22.26 0.89 1.53
CA ARG A 176 23.02 -0.12 2.30
C ARG A 176 22.38 -1.50 2.28
N ASP A 177 21.12 -1.62 1.87
CA ASP A 177 20.27 -2.81 1.99
C ASP A 177 20.16 -3.32 3.44
N GLU A 178 20.10 -2.38 4.39
CA GLU A 178 20.03 -2.65 5.82
C GLU A 178 18.68 -2.24 6.41
N GLU A 179 18.13 -3.07 7.28
CA GLU A 179 16.94 -2.77 8.07
C GLU A 179 17.31 -2.43 9.51
N GLN A 180 16.67 -1.39 10.03
CA GLN A 180 16.71 -1.02 11.43
C GLN A 180 15.30 -0.96 12.00
N SER A 181 15.07 -1.62 13.13
CA SER A 181 13.77 -1.63 13.79
C SER A 181 13.85 -0.94 15.16
N SER A 182 12.78 -0.24 15.51
CA SER A 182 12.64 0.46 16.79
C SER A 182 11.19 0.44 17.24
N GLU A 183 10.98 0.61 18.54
CA GLU A 183 9.65 0.86 19.08
C GLU A 183 9.17 2.26 18.69
N ILE A 184 7.87 2.39 18.46
CA ILE A 184 7.19 3.64 18.17
C ILE A 184 5.88 3.69 18.96
N THR A 185 5.54 4.85 19.47
CA THR A 185 4.25 5.13 20.10
C THR A 185 3.59 6.26 19.36
N ARG A 186 2.29 6.11 19.08
CA ARG A 186 1.43 7.17 18.56
C ARG A 186 0.39 7.50 19.59
N GLU A 187 0.29 8.76 19.94
CA GLU A 187 -0.72 9.32 20.82
C GLU A 187 -1.62 10.26 20.00
N VAL A 188 -2.90 9.95 19.94
CA VAL A 188 -3.90 10.79 19.30
C VAL A 188 -4.44 11.76 20.33
N LEU A 189 -4.31 13.05 20.05
CA LEU A 189 -4.73 14.15 20.91
C LEU A 189 -6.19 14.54 20.65
N ASP A 190 -6.58 14.50 19.34
CA ASP A 190 -7.96 14.67 18.89
C ASP A 190 -8.15 14.03 17.50
N THR A 191 -9.25 14.33 16.80
CA THR A 191 -9.58 13.73 15.50
C THR A 191 -8.62 14.11 14.37
N SER A 192 -7.81 15.15 14.56
CA SER A 192 -6.90 15.71 13.56
C SER A 192 -5.45 15.80 14.01
N ASP A 193 -5.19 15.61 15.30
CA ASP A 193 -3.88 15.79 15.91
C ASP A 193 -3.32 14.51 16.49
N TRP A 194 -2.07 14.22 16.19
CA TRP A 194 -1.36 13.12 16.83
C TRP A 194 0.13 13.41 17.01
N VAL A 195 0.74 12.70 17.93
CA VAL A 195 2.18 12.74 18.20
C VAL A 195 2.76 11.36 17.99
N GLU A 196 3.90 11.30 17.34
CA GLU A 196 4.70 10.07 17.20
C GLU A 196 5.99 10.20 18.00
N TYR A 197 6.23 9.22 18.88
CA TYR A 197 7.43 9.09 19.67
C TYR A 197 8.22 7.87 19.18
N GLY A 198 9.44 8.07 18.71
CA GLY A 198 10.30 6.97 18.29
C GLY A 198 11.66 7.45 17.83
N LEU A 199 12.68 6.58 17.88
CA LEU A 199 14.05 6.89 17.44
C LEU A 199 14.65 8.16 18.07
N GLY A 200 14.24 8.50 19.29
CA GLY A 200 14.66 9.73 19.98
C GLY A 200 14.07 11.01 19.38
N ARG A 201 12.99 10.91 18.64
CA ARG A 201 12.23 12.03 18.07
C ARG A 201 10.82 12.06 18.61
N GLU A 202 10.30 13.28 18.66
CA GLU A 202 8.90 13.59 18.89
C GLU A 202 8.43 14.42 17.70
N ASP A 203 7.48 13.87 16.93
CA ASP A 203 6.91 14.56 15.78
C ASP A 203 5.42 14.79 16.03
N VAL A 204 5.01 16.06 16.04
CA VAL A 204 3.61 16.49 16.20
C VAL A 204 3.01 16.71 14.82
N PHE A 205 1.90 16.06 14.54
CA PHE A 205 1.18 16.17 13.28
C PHE A 205 -0.21 16.75 13.49
N HIS A 206 -0.68 17.52 12.51
CA HIS A 206 -2.02 18.09 12.47
C HIS A 206 -2.55 18.05 11.03
N LEU A 207 -3.84 17.69 10.87
CA LEU A 207 -4.58 17.73 9.62
C LEU A 207 -5.58 18.89 9.64
N GLU A 208 -5.31 19.93 8.89
CA GLU A 208 -6.21 21.07 8.70
C GLU A 208 -7.10 20.83 7.47
N ALA A 209 -8.42 20.82 7.65
CA ALA A 209 -9.36 20.59 6.56
C ALA A 209 -9.30 21.69 5.49
N HIS A 210 -9.17 21.30 4.23
CA HIS A 210 -9.13 22.19 3.08
C HIS A 210 -9.97 21.63 1.92
N GLY A 211 -11.25 21.92 1.91
CA GLY A 211 -12.20 21.32 0.96
C GLY A 211 -12.37 19.82 1.19
N THR A 212 -12.03 19.01 0.19
CA THR A 212 -12.04 17.52 0.27
C THR A 212 -10.69 16.94 0.69
N ASP A 213 -9.69 17.79 0.83
CA ASP A 213 -8.33 17.43 1.18
C ASP A 213 -7.96 17.98 2.56
N PHE A 214 -6.76 17.70 3.00
CA PHE A 214 -6.21 18.21 4.25
C PHE A 214 -4.82 18.80 3.98
N VAL A 215 -4.52 19.92 4.62
CA VAL A 215 -3.14 20.40 4.76
C VAL A 215 -2.50 19.63 5.90
N LEU A 216 -1.37 18.98 5.63
CA LEU A 216 -0.59 18.30 6.65
C LEU A 216 0.41 19.27 7.26
N HIS A 217 0.30 19.43 8.57
CA HIS A 217 1.28 20.16 9.37
C HIS A 217 2.16 19.16 10.14
N LYS A 218 3.44 19.47 10.25
CA LYS A 218 4.38 18.79 11.13
C LYS A 218 5.10 19.83 11.98
N ASN A 219 5.07 19.66 13.29
CA ASN A 219 5.69 20.59 14.25
C ASN A 219 5.26 22.05 13.97
N GLN A 220 3.95 22.27 13.81
CA GLN A 220 3.30 23.57 13.55
C GLN A 220 3.65 24.23 12.19
N ARG A 221 4.24 23.49 11.27
CA ARG A 221 4.53 23.98 9.91
C ARG A 221 3.73 23.19 8.90
N ALA A 222 3.08 23.87 7.97
CA ALA A 222 2.50 23.22 6.80
C ALA A 222 3.63 22.59 5.98
N VAL A 223 3.57 21.26 5.83
CA VAL A 223 4.61 20.50 5.12
C VAL A 223 4.08 19.80 3.89
N GLY A 224 2.76 19.65 3.75
CA GLY A 224 2.21 18.92 2.62
C GLY A 224 0.70 18.82 2.61
N MET A 225 0.21 17.80 1.92
CA MET A 225 -1.20 17.53 1.73
C MET A 225 -1.51 16.09 2.09
N ALA A 226 -2.75 15.86 2.52
CA ALA A 226 -3.28 14.54 2.78
C ALA A 226 -4.70 14.39 2.24
N LYS A 227 -5.10 13.15 1.96
CA LYS A 227 -6.45 12.82 1.49
C LYS A 227 -6.89 11.47 2.04
N VAL A 228 -8.16 11.40 2.40
CA VAL A 228 -8.80 10.16 2.89
C VAL A 228 -9.51 9.44 1.74
N TYR A 229 -9.29 8.11 1.67
CA TYR A 229 -9.94 7.19 0.74
C TYR A 229 -10.51 6.01 1.54
N GLY A 230 -11.72 6.16 2.08
CA GLY A 230 -12.29 5.16 2.99
C GLY A 230 -11.36 4.91 4.19
N PRO A 231 -10.84 3.67 4.38
CA PRO A 231 -9.97 3.32 5.50
C PRO A 231 -8.51 3.77 5.35
N LEU A 232 -8.17 4.47 4.27
CA LEU A 232 -6.82 4.88 3.91
C LEU A 232 -6.67 6.39 4.01
N LEU A 233 -5.62 6.87 4.69
CA LEU A 233 -5.08 8.21 4.54
C LEU A 233 -3.82 8.13 3.65
N TYR A 234 -3.84 8.83 2.54
CA TYR A 234 -2.65 9.09 1.72
C TYR A 234 -2.13 10.50 2.02
N TRP A 235 -0.83 10.66 2.15
CA TRP A 235 -0.23 11.95 2.39
C TRP A 235 1.12 12.11 1.71
N GLU A 236 1.46 13.37 1.42
CA GLU A 236 2.77 13.77 0.91
C GLU A 236 3.25 14.99 1.69
N ALA A 237 4.49 14.94 2.17
CA ALA A 237 5.15 16.03 2.89
C ALA A 237 6.44 16.42 2.19
N HIS A 238 6.69 17.72 2.11
CA HIS A 238 7.89 18.30 1.51
C HIS A 238 8.82 18.81 2.62
N GLY A 239 10.04 18.29 2.62
CA GLY A 239 11.11 18.72 3.50
C GLY A 239 11.97 19.84 2.89
N HIS A 240 13.09 20.09 3.54
CA HIS A 240 14.10 21.01 3.02
C HIS A 240 14.86 20.37 1.84
N HIS A 241 15.37 21.20 0.94
CA HIS A 241 16.22 20.77 -0.17
C HIS A 241 15.60 19.77 -1.17
N GLY A 242 14.26 19.77 -1.30
CA GLY A 242 13.57 18.90 -2.26
C GLY A 242 13.34 17.47 -1.74
N ASP A 243 13.49 17.26 -0.45
CA ASP A 243 13.11 16.01 0.19
C ASP A 243 11.59 15.87 0.17
N VAL A 244 11.11 14.67 -0.16
CA VAL A 244 9.67 14.35 -0.17
C VAL A 244 9.47 13.05 0.62
N THR A 245 8.51 13.07 1.52
CA THR A 245 8.02 11.85 2.16
C THR A 245 6.58 11.60 1.70
N ARG A 246 6.34 10.43 1.13
CA ARG A 246 4.99 9.96 0.80
C ARG A 246 4.61 8.86 1.75
N GLY A 247 3.40 8.92 2.26
CA GLY A 247 2.92 7.93 3.21
C GLY A 247 1.49 7.50 2.95
N ILE A 248 1.22 6.30 3.40
CA ILE A 248 -0.12 5.79 3.60
C ILE A 248 -0.28 5.39 5.05
N GLU A 249 -1.46 5.64 5.58
CA GLU A 249 -1.91 5.12 6.85
C GLU A 249 -3.16 4.28 6.59
N VAL A 250 -3.20 3.05 7.06
CA VAL A 250 -4.32 2.15 6.76
C VAL A 250 -4.71 1.33 7.98
N MET A 251 -6.02 1.23 8.21
CA MET A 251 -6.57 0.36 9.24
C MET A 251 -6.69 -1.07 8.71
N GLY A 252 -6.22 -2.03 9.50
CA GLY A 252 -6.41 -3.44 9.23
C GLY A 252 -7.85 -3.90 9.44
N PRO A 253 -8.24 -5.07 8.92
CA PRO A 253 -9.54 -5.65 9.19
C PRO A 253 -9.67 -5.94 10.70
N GLY A 254 -10.84 -5.60 11.27
CA GLY A 254 -11.13 -5.77 12.69
C GLY A 254 -10.65 -4.65 13.61
N GLU A 255 -10.14 -3.55 13.06
CA GLU A 255 -9.78 -2.30 13.77
C GLU A 255 -8.73 -2.44 14.88
N LEU A 256 -8.13 -3.61 15.04
CA LEU A 256 -7.13 -3.89 16.10
C LEU A 256 -5.70 -3.65 15.63
N GLN A 257 -5.50 -3.37 14.36
CA GLN A 257 -4.19 -3.17 13.76
C GLN A 257 -4.22 -1.96 12.84
N TRP A 258 -3.15 -1.20 12.89
CA TRP A 258 -2.91 -0.08 12.00
C TRP A 258 -1.53 -0.21 11.38
N PHE A 259 -1.44 0.20 10.13
CA PHE A 259 -0.21 0.13 9.36
C PHE A 259 0.08 1.48 8.73
N SER A 260 1.35 1.82 8.69
CA SER A 260 1.86 2.94 7.90
C SER A 260 2.99 2.44 7.00
N LEU A 261 3.01 2.96 5.78
CA LEU A 261 4.11 2.74 4.85
C LEU A 261 4.56 4.10 4.33
N ARG A 262 5.85 4.40 4.48
CA ARG A 262 6.43 5.69 4.10
C ARG A 262 7.59 5.48 3.13
N GLN A 263 7.65 6.34 2.13
CA GLN A 263 8.71 6.42 1.12
C GLN A 263 9.44 7.74 1.28
N HIS A 264 10.72 7.68 1.57
CA HIS A 264 11.56 8.87 1.69
C HIS A 264 12.34 9.05 0.40
N VAL A 265 12.09 10.16 -0.27
CA VAL A 265 12.70 10.52 -1.56
C VAL A 265 13.59 11.74 -1.34
N GLN A 266 14.85 11.66 -1.74
CA GLN A 266 15.80 12.75 -1.68
C GLN A 266 16.36 13.00 -3.08
N ASN A 267 16.35 14.25 -3.53
CA ASN A 267 16.83 14.62 -4.88
C ASN A 267 16.20 13.77 -6.00
N GLY A 268 14.93 13.40 -5.87
CA GLY A 268 14.20 12.58 -6.84
C GLY A 268 14.53 11.08 -6.80
N ARG A 269 15.33 10.61 -5.85
CA ARG A 269 15.67 9.19 -5.66
C ARG A 269 15.03 8.67 -4.39
N LEU A 270 14.48 7.47 -4.46
CA LEU A 270 13.98 6.76 -3.28
C LEU A 270 15.19 6.29 -2.46
N GLU A 271 15.35 6.83 -1.26
CA GLU A 271 16.49 6.57 -0.36
C GLU A 271 16.13 5.52 0.70
N SER A 272 14.92 5.59 1.24
CA SER A 272 14.48 4.61 2.24
C SER A 272 12.99 4.34 2.22
N LEU A 273 12.63 3.19 2.77
CA LEU A 273 11.25 2.77 3.02
C LEU A 273 11.07 2.56 4.52
N GLU A 274 9.97 3.03 5.06
CA GLU A 274 9.60 2.82 6.46
C GLU A 274 8.26 2.11 6.54
N GLY A 275 8.21 1.00 7.25
CA GLY A 275 7.01 0.25 7.56
C GLY A 275 6.72 0.31 9.05
N LEU A 276 5.53 0.76 9.43
CA LEU A 276 5.08 0.80 10.80
C LEU A 276 3.90 -0.15 11.00
N ARG A 277 3.96 -0.92 12.06
CA ARG A 277 2.90 -1.83 12.46
C ARG A 277 2.51 -1.51 13.89
N PHE A 278 1.28 -1.09 14.09
CA PHE A 278 0.71 -0.76 15.39
C PHE A 278 -0.32 -1.81 15.82
N THR A 279 -0.40 -2.01 17.14
CA THR A 279 -1.50 -2.74 17.79
C THR A 279 -2.24 -1.74 18.69
N ILE A 280 -3.56 -1.73 18.58
CA ILE A 280 -4.48 -0.83 19.31
C ILE A 280 -4.94 -1.51 20.57
#